data_dab043a0cd83f03c5ee4d61e4e8defd5
#
_entry.id   dab043a0cd83f03c5ee4d61e4e8defd5
#
_cell.length_a   1.000
_cell.length_b   1.000
_cell.length_c   1.000
_cell.angle_alpha   90.00
_cell.angle_beta   90.00
_cell.angle_gamma   90.00
#
_symmetry.space_group_name_H-M   'P 1'
#
loop_
_entity.id
_entity.type
_entity.pdbx_description
1 polymer ?
#
loop_
_entity_poly.entity_id
_entity_poly.type
_entity_poly.pdbx_seq_one_letter_code
_entity_poly.pdbx_strand_id
1 'polypeptide(L)'
;MAEFMFRFARAAALNGALGLLVPAALAQRFAAIGDYGFAGAPARDVARLVKSWNPDFIITLGDNNYDQGDAATIDANIGQYYHEFIAPYRGRYGPGAADNRFFPSLGNHDLYTAGGQPYFDYFALPGNERYYDFGRGQVHFFVLNSDPAEPDGIGATSRQAQWLRARLAAAPEPWKVVYFHHAAYSSGQHGSAVALRWPFRAWGASLVLSGHDHVYERLMEDGLLYCTNGLGGRSTYALLAPVPGSLFRYNADYGAQRLDASADTLSLRFFARTGALIDAFTLRKDLSLVPTLESVAPTPVLETARISFSVPDRGAVQLRVLDVAGREVARLLDEPLPAGHHQRLWSRAALLPGTYFLQLRSGSYAPVLRTVVL
;
A
#
# COMPACT_ATOMS: atom_id res chain seq x y z
N MET A 1 11.43 86.11 13.48
CA MET A 1 12.59 85.36 13.88
C MET A 1 12.12 84.12 14.65
N ALA A 2 11.95 83.00 13.99
CA ALA A 2 11.89 81.70 14.54
C ALA A 2 11.68 80.71 13.38
N GLU A 3 12.68 79.97 13.02
CA GLU A 3 12.65 78.97 11.97
C GLU A 3 11.83 77.77 12.44
N PHE A 4 10.89 77.31 11.63
CA PHE A 4 10.19 76.02 11.82
C PHE A 4 10.78 74.97 10.90
N MET A 5 11.54 74.03 11.47
CA MET A 5 12.03 72.84 10.78
C MET A 5 10.91 71.78 10.69
N PHE A 6 10.48 71.44 9.48
CA PHE A 6 9.63 70.28 9.22
C PHE A 6 10.48 69.01 9.17
N ARG A 7 10.24 68.06 10.09
CA ARG A 7 10.75 66.68 10.01
C ARG A 7 9.71 65.82 9.30
N PHE A 8 10.09 65.30 8.14
CA PHE A 8 9.33 64.25 7.46
C PHE A 8 9.63 62.87 8.12
N ALA A 9 8.63 62.28 8.76
CA ALA A 9 8.66 60.89 9.20
C ALA A 9 8.26 59.99 8.01
N ARG A 10 9.21 59.18 7.55
CA ARG A 10 8.91 58.09 6.60
C ARG A 10 8.26 56.95 7.36
N ALA A 11 6.99 56.67 7.09
CA ALA A 11 6.31 55.41 7.51
C ALA A 11 6.78 54.27 6.62
N ALA A 12 7.50 53.33 7.20
CA ALA A 12 7.80 52.07 6.54
C ALA A 12 6.57 51.16 6.64
N ALA A 13 5.94 50.89 5.52
CA ALA A 13 4.86 49.90 5.45
C ALA A 13 5.49 48.50 5.54
N LEU A 14 5.30 47.80 6.66
CA LEU A 14 5.56 46.36 6.79
C LEU A 14 4.41 45.60 6.05
N ASN A 15 4.66 45.16 4.84
CA ASN A 15 3.84 44.16 4.19
C ASN A 15 4.10 42.80 4.88
N GLY A 16 3.38 42.51 5.95
CA GLY A 16 3.28 41.17 6.52
C GLY A 16 2.49 40.27 5.58
N ALA A 17 3.16 39.47 4.79
CA ALA A 17 2.51 38.34 4.10
C ALA A 17 1.99 37.38 5.17
N LEU A 18 0.69 37.44 5.44
CA LEU A 18 -0.03 36.47 6.24
C LEU A 18 -0.06 35.16 5.42
N GLY A 19 0.94 34.32 5.57
CA GLY A 19 0.92 32.96 5.05
C GLY A 19 -0.25 32.22 5.71
N LEU A 20 -1.32 32.00 4.93
CA LEU A 20 -2.38 31.09 5.31
C LEU A 20 -1.73 29.72 5.55
N LEU A 21 -1.53 29.36 6.82
CA LEU A 21 -1.25 28.00 7.23
C LEU A 21 -2.48 27.16 6.84
N VAL A 22 -2.45 26.54 5.66
CA VAL A 22 -3.40 25.49 5.32
C VAL A 22 -3.15 24.39 6.34
N PRO A 23 -4.11 24.04 7.21
CA PRO A 23 -3.91 22.96 8.15
C PRO A 23 -3.55 21.72 7.35
N ALA A 24 -2.45 21.04 7.70
CA ALA A 24 -2.12 19.76 7.12
C ALA A 24 -3.37 18.87 7.27
N ALA A 25 -3.96 18.46 6.16
CA ALA A 25 -5.13 17.59 6.18
C ALA A 25 -4.76 16.37 7.03
N LEU A 26 -5.55 16.09 8.05
CA LEU A 26 -5.35 14.94 8.92
C LEU A 26 -5.24 13.71 8.03
N ALA A 27 -4.23 12.87 8.27
CA ALA A 27 -4.06 11.66 7.51
C ALA A 27 -5.33 10.79 7.65
N GLN A 28 -5.92 10.42 6.52
CA GLN A 28 -7.08 9.56 6.51
C GLN A 28 -6.68 8.17 6.98
N ARG A 29 -7.42 7.63 7.95
CA ARG A 29 -7.18 6.30 8.52
C ARG A 29 -8.24 5.32 8.07
N PHE A 30 -7.83 4.15 7.60
CA PHE A 30 -8.75 3.05 7.32
C PHE A 30 -8.15 1.70 7.72
N ALA A 31 -9.03 0.71 7.88
CA ALA A 31 -8.63 -0.66 8.17
C ALA A 31 -8.90 -1.55 6.97
N ALA A 32 -8.05 -2.58 6.78
CA ALA A 32 -8.27 -3.67 5.84
C ALA A 32 -8.24 -5.02 6.59
N ILE A 33 -9.29 -5.81 6.39
CA ILE A 33 -9.48 -7.14 6.99
C ILE A 33 -9.88 -8.13 5.89
N GLY A 34 -9.37 -9.35 5.91
CA GLY A 34 -9.78 -10.42 5.01
C GLY A 34 -10.07 -11.70 5.77
N ASP A 35 -10.94 -12.56 5.22
CA ASP A 35 -11.21 -13.89 5.77
C ASP A 35 -11.67 -13.85 7.25
N TYR A 36 -12.55 -12.93 7.55
CA TYR A 36 -12.98 -12.59 8.91
C TYR A 36 -14.40 -13.08 9.24
N GLY A 37 -15.19 -13.47 8.22
CA GLY A 37 -16.61 -13.73 8.28
C GLY A 37 -17.01 -15.01 9.01
N PHE A 38 -16.44 -15.28 10.18
CA PHE A 38 -16.76 -16.42 11.03
C PHE A 38 -16.88 -15.99 12.49
N ALA A 39 -18.12 -15.94 13.00
CA ALA A 39 -18.40 -15.48 14.33
C ALA A 39 -17.68 -16.31 15.40
N GLY A 40 -16.80 -15.67 16.16
CA GLY A 40 -15.99 -16.35 17.18
C GLY A 40 -15.03 -15.41 17.91
N ALA A 41 -14.23 -15.98 18.81
CA ALA A 41 -13.27 -15.20 19.57
C ALA A 41 -12.22 -14.50 18.70
N PRO A 42 -11.62 -15.14 17.69
CA PRO A 42 -10.64 -14.48 16.82
C PRO A 42 -11.22 -13.27 16.09
N ALA A 43 -12.37 -13.42 15.41
CA ALA A 43 -13.03 -12.33 14.68
C ALA A 43 -13.44 -11.18 15.63
N ARG A 44 -13.96 -11.50 16.82
CA ARG A 44 -14.28 -10.50 17.86
C ARG A 44 -13.04 -9.71 18.27
N ASP A 45 -11.91 -10.38 18.51
CA ASP A 45 -10.70 -9.74 19.01
C ASP A 45 -10.04 -8.87 17.91
N VAL A 46 -10.07 -9.32 16.65
CA VAL A 46 -9.68 -8.50 15.48
C VAL A 46 -10.62 -7.29 15.34
N ALA A 47 -11.93 -7.46 15.50
CA ALA A 47 -12.87 -6.34 15.42
C ALA A 47 -12.63 -5.30 16.52
N ARG A 48 -12.32 -5.74 17.75
CA ARG A 48 -11.93 -4.84 18.85
C ARG A 48 -10.67 -4.06 18.53
N LEU A 49 -9.65 -4.73 17.98
CA LEU A 49 -8.42 -4.11 17.53
C LEU A 49 -8.71 -3.04 16.48
N VAL A 50 -9.45 -3.37 15.42
CA VAL A 50 -9.80 -2.46 14.33
C VAL A 50 -10.53 -1.23 14.87
N LYS A 51 -11.55 -1.42 15.72
CA LYS A 51 -12.32 -0.31 16.33
C LYS A 51 -11.47 0.57 17.23
N SER A 52 -10.46 0.01 17.92
CA SER A 52 -9.56 0.78 18.79
C SER A 52 -8.75 1.83 18.02
N TRP A 53 -8.59 1.67 16.72
CA TRP A 53 -7.92 2.65 15.87
C TRP A 53 -8.80 3.82 15.45
N ASN A 54 -10.12 3.73 15.70
CA ASN A 54 -11.11 4.70 15.23
C ASN A 54 -10.97 5.00 13.74
N PRO A 55 -11.09 4.00 12.85
CA PRO A 55 -10.91 4.20 11.41
C PRO A 55 -12.07 5.00 10.83
N ASP A 56 -11.78 5.81 9.81
CA ASP A 56 -12.79 6.54 9.07
C ASP A 56 -13.74 5.57 8.35
N PHE A 57 -13.21 4.46 7.85
CA PHE A 57 -13.94 3.37 7.20
C PHE A 57 -13.13 2.07 7.21
N ILE A 58 -13.78 0.98 6.80
CA ILE A 58 -13.21 -0.37 6.69
C ILE A 58 -13.38 -0.85 5.25
N ILE A 59 -12.34 -1.46 4.69
CA ILE A 59 -12.40 -2.27 3.48
C ILE A 59 -12.21 -3.74 3.85
N THR A 60 -12.85 -4.65 3.10
CA THR A 60 -12.63 -6.08 3.31
C THR A 60 -12.11 -6.77 2.07
N LEU A 61 -11.27 -7.77 2.30
CA LEU A 61 -10.55 -8.49 1.26
C LEU A 61 -11.22 -9.83 0.91
N GLY A 62 -12.56 -9.87 1.03
CA GLY A 62 -13.37 -11.05 0.72
C GLY A 62 -13.54 -12.03 1.87
N ASP A 63 -14.34 -13.06 1.61
CA ASP A 63 -14.78 -14.07 2.57
C ASP A 63 -15.42 -13.43 3.82
N ASN A 64 -16.47 -12.68 3.53
CA ASN A 64 -17.21 -11.92 4.53
C ASN A 64 -18.18 -12.80 5.34
N ASN A 65 -18.52 -13.99 4.82
CA ASN A 65 -19.52 -14.87 5.44
C ASN A 65 -19.25 -16.36 5.20
N TYR A 66 -18.55 -16.99 6.14
CA TYR A 66 -18.33 -18.45 6.12
C TYR A 66 -19.53 -19.25 6.65
N ASP A 67 -19.68 -20.59 6.28
CA ASP A 67 -18.84 -21.31 5.31
C ASP A 67 -19.42 -21.22 3.90
N GLN A 68 -20.74 -20.93 3.76
CA GLN A 68 -21.47 -21.00 2.50
C GLN A 68 -21.99 -19.65 1.98
N GLY A 69 -21.72 -18.54 2.66
CA GLY A 69 -22.28 -17.25 2.29
C GLY A 69 -23.78 -17.10 2.59
N ASP A 70 -24.32 -17.86 3.57
CA ASP A 70 -25.76 -17.95 3.83
C ASP A 70 -26.35 -16.66 4.42
N ALA A 71 -27.57 -16.32 4.04
CA ALA A 71 -28.32 -15.21 4.62
C ALA A 71 -28.55 -15.36 6.13
N ALA A 72 -28.65 -16.58 6.62
CA ALA A 72 -28.88 -16.86 8.04
C ALA A 72 -27.68 -16.52 8.93
N THR A 73 -26.47 -16.51 8.38
CA THR A 73 -25.22 -16.31 9.14
C THR A 73 -24.60 -14.94 8.94
N ILE A 74 -24.90 -14.24 7.84
CA ILE A 74 -24.21 -13.01 7.41
C ILE A 74 -24.26 -11.92 8.49
N ASP A 75 -25.38 -11.68 9.12
CA ASP A 75 -25.51 -10.64 10.15
C ASP A 75 -24.77 -11.01 11.43
N ALA A 76 -24.75 -12.31 11.81
CA ALA A 76 -23.97 -12.79 12.94
C ALA A 76 -22.44 -12.70 12.69
N ASN A 77 -22.02 -12.94 11.45
CA ASN A 77 -20.63 -12.91 11.07
C ASN A 77 -20.08 -11.49 10.85
N ILE A 78 -20.91 -10.56 10.41
CA ILE A 78 -20.53 -9.19 10.04
C ILE A 78 -21.15 -8.15 10.97
N GLY A 79 -22.48 -8.06 11.00
CA GLY A 79 -23.22 -7.03 11.74
C GLY A 79 -22.93 -7.03 13.22
N GLN A 80 -22.76 -8.20 13.83
CA GLN A 80 -22.38 -8.36 15.23
C GLN A 80 -21.13 -7.54 15.59
N TYR A 81 -20.21 -7.35 14.64
CA TYR A 81 -18.93 -6.72 14.87
C TYR A 81 -18.82 -5.32 14.27
N TYR A 82 -19.53 -5.04 13.15
CA TYR A 82 -19.26 -3.88 12.32
C TYR A 82 -20.50 -3.07 11.90
N HIS A 83 -21.68 -3.33 12.47
CA HIS A 83 -22.92 -2.65 12.09
C HIS A 83 -22.80 -1.12 12.10
N GLU A 84 -22.00 -0.54 13.02
CA GLU A 84 -21.79 0.91 13.13
C GLU A 84 -20.99 1.53 11.95
N PHE A 85 -20.50 0.70 11.03
CA PHE A 85 -19.85 1.13 9.78
C PHE A 85 -20.72 0.92 8.54
N ILE A 86 -21.83 0.17 8.64
CA ILE A 86 -22.68 -0.25 7.51
C ILE A 86 -23.87 0.67 7.38
N ALA A 87 -24.14 1.19 6.16
CA ALA A 87 -25.37 1.89 5.84
C ALA A 87 -25.81 1.59 4.39
N PRO A 88 -27.13 1.25 4.18
CA PRO A 88 -28.14 1.01 5.20
C PRO A 88 -27.89 -0.32 5.92
N TYR A 89 -27.97 -0.34 7.24
CA TYR A 89 -27.91 -1.58 8.00
C TYR A 89 -29.34 -2.05 8.38
N ARG A 90 -29.62 -3.32 8.16
CA ARG A 90 -30.95 -3.92 8.40
C ARG A 90 -30.91 -5.12 9.33
N GLY A 91 -29.75 -5.34 9.99
CA GLY A 91 -29.58 -6.45 10.93
C GLY A 91 -30.04 -6.11 12.34
N ARG A 92 -29.73 -7.01 13.29
CA ARG A 92 -30.28 -7.00 14.65
C ARG A 92 -29.30 -6.49 15.74
N TYR A 93 -28.08 -6.14 15.40
CA TYR A 93 -27.03 -5.88 16.41
C TYR A 93 -26.93 -4.41 16.83
N GLY A 94 -27.72 -3.52 16.25
CA GLY A 94 -27.78 -2.10 16.62
C GLY A 94 -28.17 -1.21 15.46
N PRO A 95 -28.13 0.11 15.63
CA PRO A 95 -28.26 1.04 14.51
C PRO A 95 -27.07 0.93 13.57
N GLY A 96 -27.27 1.12 12.30
CA GLY A 96 -26.19 1.25 11.32
C GLY A 96 -25.49 2.61 11.39
N ALA A 97 -24.60 2.85 10.45
CA ALA A 97 -23.99 4.14 10.20
C ALA A 97 -24.99 5.12 9.56
N ALA A 98 -24.77 6.42 9.69
CA ALA A 98 -25.50 7.42 8.91
C ALA A 98 -25.11 7.36 7.43
N ASP A 99 -23.82 7.16 7.15
CA ASP A 99 -23.25 6.97 5.81
C ASP A 99 -22.46 5.68 5.77
N ASN A 100 -22.42 5.02 4.59
CA ASN A 100 -21.68 3.77 4.46
C ASN A 100 -20.17 3.99 4.60
N ARG A 101 -19.59 3.27 5.55
CA ARG A 101 -18.16 3.25 5.88
C ARG A 101 -17.60 1.83 5.89
N PHE A 102 -18.28 0.89 5.18
CA PHE A 102 -17.87 -0.50 5.06
C PHE A 102 -17.92 -0.90 3.59
N PHE A 103 -16.79 -1.25 3.00
CA PHE A 103 -16.64 -1.48 1.56
C PHE A 103 -16.01 -2.85 1.31
N PRO A 104 -16.82 -3.92 1.22
CA PRO A 104 -16.32 -5.27 1.04
C PRO A 104 -16.01 -5.60 -0.42
N SER A 105 -15.02 -6.49 -0.65
CA SER A 105 -14.93 -7.27 -1.87
C SER A 105 -15.58 -8.65 -1.67
N LEU A 106 -16.00 -9.28 -2.77
CA LEU A 106 -16.44 -10.67 -2.75
C LEU A 106 -15.27 -11.63 -2.58
N GLY A 107 -15.47 -12.67 -1.76
CA GLY A 107 -14.65 -13.87 -1.74
C GLY A 107 -15.40 -15.08 -2.26
N ASN A 108 -14.74 -16.22 -2.44
CA ASN A 108 -15.39 -17.42 -2.97
C ASN A 108 -16.47 -17.98 -2.02
N HIS A 109 -16.29 -17.86 -0.69
CA HIS A 109 -17.29 -18.28 0.27
C HIS A 109 -18.56 -17.42 0.22
N ASP A 110 -18.45 -16.15 -0.14
CA ASP A 110 -19.62 -15.28 -0.31
C ASP A 110 -20.51 -15.71 -1.50
N LEU A 111 -19.94 -16.41 -2.49
CA LEU A 111 -20.61 -16.77 -3.74
C LEU A 111 -21.27 -18.16 -3.72
N TYR A 112 -20.98 -19.02 -2.74
CA TYR A 112 -21.50 -20.39 -2.74
C TYR A 112 -23.02 -20.46 -2.64
N THR A 113 -23.67 -19.60 -1.87
CA THR A 113 -25.12 -19.54 -1.80
C THR A 113 -25.69 -18.60 -2.86
N ALA A 114 -26.42 -19.15 -3.80
CA ALA A 114 -27.18 -18.42 -4.84
C ALA A 114 -26.33 -17.36 -5.58
N GLY A 115 -25.05 -17.67 -5.87
CA GLY A 115 -24.16 -16.76 -6.59
C GLY A 115 -23.87 -15.45 -5.85
N GLY A 116 -23.96 -15.45 -4.52
CA GLY A 116 -23.70 -14.28 -3.69
C GLY A 116 -24.92 -13.43 -3.36
N GLN A 117 -26.14 -13.89 -3.66
CA GLN A 117 -27.36 -13.12 -3.40
C GLN A 117 -27.44 -12.60 -1.94
N PRO A 118 -27.09 -13.39 -0.88
CA PRO A 118 -27.10 -12.88 0.49
C PRO A 118 -26.16 -11.69 0.73
N TYR A 119 -25.01 -11.64 0.04
CA TYR A 119 -24.08 -10.51 0.08
C TYR A 119 -24.71 -9.25 -0.56
N PHE A 120 -25.31 -9.38 -1.75
CA PHE A 120 -25.97 -8.27 -2.44
C PHE A 120 -27.21 -7.76 -1.70
N ASP A 121 -27.94 -8.63 -1.01
CA ASP A 121 -29.08 -8.22 -0.19
C ASP A 121 -28.67 -7.52 1.10
N TYR A 122 -27.46 -7.81 1.60
CA TYR A 122 -26.96 -7.30 2.86
C TYR A 122 -26.23 -5.94 2.73
N PHE A 123 -25.50 -5.75 1.65
CA PHE A 123 -24.75 -4.53 1.39
C PHE A 123 -25.43 -3.69 0.29
N ALA A 124 -25.23 -2.37 0.36
CA ALA A 124 -25.55 -1.45 -0.73
C ALA A 124 -24.25 -0.79 -1.21
N LEU A 125 -23.77 -1.24 -2.35
CA LEU A 125 -22.45 -0.87 -2.86
C LEU A 125 -22.57 -0.12 -4.20
N PRO A 126 -21.54 0.64 -4.61
CA PRO A 126 -21.55 1.34 -5.89
C PRO A 126 -21.58 0.39 -7.10
N GLY A 127 -21.99 0.92 -8.25
CA GLY A 127 -21.89 0.27 -9.55
C GLY A 127 -22.73 -0.98 -9.67
N ASN A 128 -22.09 -2.10 -10.03
CA ASN A 128 -22.77 -3.41 -10.15
C ASN A 128 -22.59 -4.29 -8.91
N GLU A 129 -22.00 -3.73 -7.82
CA GLU A 129 -21.75 -4.35 -6.51
C GLU A 129 -20.78 -5.54 -6.53
N ARG A 130 -20.52 -6.15 -7.69
CA ARG A 130 -19.53 -7.22 -7.87
C ARG A 130 -18.11 -6.66 -7.95
N TYR A 131 -17.96 -5.58 -8.72
CA TYR A 131 -16.74 -4.76 -8.78
C TYR A 131 -17.13 -3.29 -8.92
N TYR A 132 -16.44 -2.41 -8.22
CA TYR A 132 -16.80 -1.00 -8.12
C TYR A 132 -15.60 -0.14 -7.71
N ASP A 133 -15.77 1.16 -7.72
CA ASP A 133 -14.76 2.09 -7.23
C ASP A 133 -15.39 3.24 -6.44
N PHE A 134 -14.60 3.83 -5.57
CA PHE A 134 -14.98 4.98 -4.77
C PHE A 134 -13.77 5.78 -4.31
N GLY A 135 -13.92 7.10 -4.20
CA GLY A 135 -12.93 8.00 -3.63
C GLY A 135 -13.18 8.26 -2.15
N ARG A 136 -12.13 8.27 -1.34
CA ARG A 136 -12.13 8.75 0.04
C ARG A 136 -10.83 9.51 0.31
N GLY A 137 -10.93 10.83 0.60
CA GLY A 137 -9.80 11.68 0.89
C GLY A 137 -8.70 11.65 -0.16
N GLN A 138 -7.54 11.14 0.21
CA GLN A 138 -6.36 11.05 -0.66
C GLN A 138 -6.26 9.73 -1.45
N VAL A 139 -7.25 8.85 -1.33
CA VAL A 139 -7.21 7.50 -1.91
C VAL A 139 -8.42 7.23 -2.78
N HIS A 140 -8.20 6.72 -3.99
CA HIS A 140 -9.21 6.08 -4.80
C HIS A 140 -9.08 4.56 -4.69
N PHE A 141 -10.17 3.90 -4.38
CA PHE A 141 -10.26 2.46 -4.18
C PHE A 141 -10.93 1.81 -5.36
N PHE A 142 -10.39 0.68 -5.81
CA PHE A 142 -10.91 -0.15 -6.89
C PHE A 142 -11.08 -1.56 -6.37
N VAL A 143 -12.31 -1.99 -6.32
CA VAL A 143 -12.72 -3.31 -5.82
C VAL A 143 -12.97 -4.22 -7.00
N LEU A 144 -12.39 -5.41 -6.97
CA LEU A 144 -12.59 -6.41 -8.03
C LEU A 144 -13.25 -7.66 -7.46
N ASN A 145 -14.03 -8.34 -8.31
CA ASN A 145 -14.39 -9.72 -8.07
C ASN A 145 -13.33 -10.62 -8.71
N SER A 146 -12.61 -11.34 -7.89
CA SER A 146 -11.53 -12.23 -8.32
C SER A 146 -11.94 -13.69 -8.48
N ASP A 147 -13.22 -14.00 -8.28
CA ASP A 147 -13.72 -15.34 -8.42
C ASP A 147 -13.81 -15.75 -9.91
N PRO A 148 -13.40 -16.98 -10.26
CA PRO A 148 -13.49 -17.47 -11.65
C PRO A 148 -14.91 -17.43 -12.26
N ALA A 149 -15.95 -17.42 -11.42
CA ALA A 149 -17.35 -17.30 -11.86
C ALA A 149 -17.77 -15.86 -12.20
N GLU A 150 -16.89 -14.85 -12.11
CA GLU A 150 -17.24 -13.47 -12.48
C GLU A 150 -17.65 -13.39 -13.96
N PRO A 151 -18.90 -12.96 -14.27
CA PRO A 151 -19.41 -12.98 -15.65
C PRO A 151 -18.63 -12.08 -16.62
N ASP A 152 -18.04 -10.99 -16.13
CA ASP A 152 -17.23 -10.06 -16.93
C ASP A 152 -15.75 -10.50 -17.00
N GLY A 153 -15.41 -11.64 -16.39
CA GLY A 153 -14.13 -12.33 -16.45
C GLY A 153 -13.05 -11.74 -15.56
N ILE A 154 -12.04 -12.58 -15.27
CA ILE A 154 -10.91 -12.27 -14.36
C ILE A 154 -9.54 -12.21 -15.08
N GLY A 155 -9.49 -12.37 -16.38
CA GLY A 155 -8.24 -12.24 -17.15
C GLY A 155 -7.88 -10.77 -17.44
N ALA A 156 -6.61 -10.50 -17.74
CA ALA A 156 -6.10 -9.14 -17.98
C ALA A 156 -6.72 -8.41 -19.20
N THR A 157 -7.46 -9.12 -20.06
CA THR A 157 -8.18 -8.58 -21.21
C THR A 157 -9.71 -8.63 -21.03
N SER A 158 -10.18 -9.07 -19.86
CA SER A 158 -11.61 -9.18 -19.52
C SER A 158 -12.28 -7.80 -19.49
N ARG A 159 -13.61 -7.79 -19.50
CA ARG A 159 -14.41 -6.57 -19.38
C ARG A 159 -14.14 -5.86 -18.05
N GLN A 160 -14.03 -6.62 -16.96
CA GLN A 160 -13.64 -6.09 -15.65
C GLN A 160 -12.26 -5.43 -15.67
N ALA A 161 -11.25 -6.05 -16.32
CA ALA A 161 -9.90 -5.50 -16.45
C ALA A 161 -9.87 -4.20 -17.30
N GLN A 162 -10.65 -4.15 -18.39
CA GLN A 162 -10.78 -2.93 -19.20
C GLN A 162 -11.44 -1.80 -18.41
N TRP A 163 -12.47 -2.11 -17.63
CA TRP A 163 -13.11 -1.17 -16.72
C TRP A 163 -12.11 -0.62 -15.70
N LEU A 164 -11.35 -1.50 -15.01
CA LEU A 164 -10.36 -1.08 -14.02
C LEU A 164 -9.32 -0.14 -14.64
N ARG A 165 -8.76 -0.51 -15.80
CA ARG A 165 -7.77 0.32 -16.50
C ARG A 165 -8.29 1.72 -16.80
N ALA A 166 -9.53 1.82 -17.29
CA ALA A 166 -10.16 3.11 -17.58
C ALA A 166 -10.40 3.94 -16.30
N ARG A 167 -10.86 3.29 -15.22
CA ARG A 167 -11.11 3.96 -13.94
C ARG A 167 -9.83 4.42 -13.26
N LEU A 168 -8.76 3.60 -13.27
CA LEU A 168 -7.43 3.98 -12.77
C LEU A 168 -6.88 5.21 -13.49
N ALA A 169 -7.05 5.29 -14.82
CA ALA A 169 -6.60 6.44 -15.60
C ALA A 169 -7.38 7.72 -15.28
N ALA A 170 -8.66 7.61 -14.94
CA ALA A 170 -9.54 8.75 -14.67
C ALA A 170 -9.47 9.26 -13.23
N ALA A 171 -9.04 8.45 -12.27
CA ALA A 171 -9.02 8.81 -10.85
C ALA A 171 -7.99 9.92 -10.55
N PRO A 172 -8.41 11.04 -9.93
CA PRO A 172 -7.53 12.16 -9.65
C PRO A 172 -6.72 12.01 -8.35
N GLU A 173 -7.14 11.10 -7.45
CA GLU A 173 -6.52 10.96 -6.14
C GLU A 173 -5.06 10.50 -6.25
N PRO A 174 -4.18 10.97 -5.34
CA PRO A 174 -2.77 10.64 -5.39
C PRO A 174 -2.49 9.14 -5.16
N TRP A 175 -3.31 8.45 -4.36
CA TRP A 175 -3.14 7.04 -4.09
C TRP A 175 -4.26 6.25 -4.75
N LYS A 176 -3.91 5.13 -5.41
CA LYS A 176 -4.82 4.23 -6.12
C LYS A 176 -4.65 2.82 -5.58
N VAL A 177 -5.58 2.40 -4.74
CA VAL A 177 -5.55 1.10 -4.07
C VAL A 177 -6.52 0.15 -4.75
N VAL A 178 -6.00 -0.95 -5.29
CA VAL A 178 -6.81 -2.04 -5.85
C VAL A 178 -6.92 -3.14 -4.80
N TYR A 179 -8.12 -3.69 -4.57
CA TYR A 179 -8.27 -4.81 -3.67
C TYR A 179 -9.29 -5.83 -4.15
N PHE A 180 -9.04 -7.08 -3.82
CA PHE A 180 -9.82 -8.25 -4.21
C PHE A 180 -9.43 -9.45 -3.35
N HIS A 181 -10.11 -10.60 -3.50
CA HIS A 181 -9.92 -11.72 -2.61
C HIS A 181 -8.73 -12.60 -2.96
N HIS A 182 -8.69 -13.26 -4.13
CA HIS A 182 -7.66 -14.23 -4.48
C HIS A 182 -6.31 -13.56 -4.78
N ALA A 183 -5.27 -13.88 -4.01
CA ALA A 183 -3.97 -13.21 -4.12
C ALA A 183 -3.27 -13.47 -5.47
N ALA A 184 -2.88 -12.43 -6.20
CA ALA A 184 -2.12 -12.56 -7.45
C ALA A 184 -0.74 -13.21 -7.23
N TYR A 185 -0.15 -12.98 -6.05
CA TYR A 185 1.10 -13.55 -5.58
C TYR A 185 0.95 -13.95 -4.12
N SER A 186 1.22 -15.19 -3.78
CA SER A 186 1.14 -15.70 -2.41
C SER A 186 2.07 -16.88 -2.18
N SER A 187 2.67 -16.92 -0.99
CA SER A 187 3.41 -18.06 -0.43
C SER A 187 2.54 -18.89 0.53
N GLY A 188 1.23 -18.68 0.56
CA GLY A 188 0.28 -19.45 1.36
C GLY A 188 -0.13 -20.76 0.69
N GLN A 189 -1.06 -21.48 1.31
CA GLN A 189 -1.46 -22.82 0.87
C GLN A 189 -2.25 -22.84 -0.44
N HIS A 190 -3.06 -21.79 -0.70
CA HIS A 190 -3.80 -21.65 -1.95
C HIS A 190 -2.90 -21.19 -3.10
N GLY A 191 -1.80 -20.51 -2.76
CA GLY A 191 -0.82 -20.03 -3.72
C GLY A 191 -1.32 -18.86 -4.57
N SER A 192 -0.63 -18.62 -5.67
CA SER A 192 -0.86 -17.45 -6.51
C SER A 192 -1.97 -17.65 -7.53
N ALA A 193 -2.91 -16.72 -7.61
CA ALA A 193 -3.95 -16.63 -8.66
C ALA A 193 -3.38 -15.95 -9.93
N VAL A 194 -2.73 -16.74 -10.79
CA VAL A 194 -1.99 -16.23 -11.96
C VAL A 194 -2.86 -15.41 -12.91
N ALA A 195 -4.16 -15.73 -13.05
CA ALA A 195 -5.10 -14.99 -13.89
C ALA A 195 -5.26 -13.52 -13.45
N LEU A 196 -4.93 -13.20 -12.18
CA LEU A 196 -5.02 -11.87 -11.60
C LEU A 196 -3.69 -11.09 -11.63
N ARG A 197 -2.67 -11.59 -12.30
CA ARG A 197 -1.42 -10.87 -12.53
C ARG A 197 -1.57 -9.86 -13.66
N TRP A 198 -2.39 -8.84 -13.42
CA TRP A 198 -2.61 -7.77 -14.37
C TRP A 198 -1.50 -6.73 -14.26
N PRO A 199 -1.26 -5.91 -15.30
CA PRO A 199 -0.23 -4.87 -15.25
C PRO A 199 -0.68 -3.66 -14.42
N PHE A 200 -1.05 -3.89 -13.17
CA PHE A 200 -1.60 -2.89 -12.25
C PHE A 200 -0.73 -1.64 -12.13
N ARG A 201 0.59 -1.82 -12.02
CA ARG A 201 1.51 -0.68 -11.97
C ARG A 201 1.47 0.16 -13.25
N ALA A 202 1.52 -0.49 -14.40
CA ALA A 202 1.48 0.20 -15.70
C ALA A 202 0.14 0.94 -15.89
N TRP A 203 -0.93 0.47 -15.26
CA TRP A 203 -2.24 1.14 -15.25
C TRP A 203 -2.37 2.22 -14.19
N GLY A 204 -1.37 2.39 -13.31
CA GLY A 204 -1.28 3.46 -12.33
C GLY A 204 -1.70 3.10 -10.92
N ALA A 205 -1.86 1.82 -10.57
CA ALA A 205 -2.09 1.40 -9.19
C ALA A 205 -0.87 1.72 -8.31
N SER A 206 -1.14 2.09 -7.05
CA SER A 206 -0.12 2.36 -6.03
C SER A 206 0.09 1.18 -5.08
N LEU A 207 -0.93 0.34 -4.90
CA LEU A 207 -0.96 -0.76 -3.94
C LEU A 207 -2.02 -1.77 -4.37
N VAL A 208 -1.75 -3.07 -4.17
CA VAL A 208 -2.72 -4.16 -4.31
C VAL A 208 -2.87 -4.89 -2.98
N LEU A 209 -4.12 -5.09 -2.53
CA LEU A 209 -4.45 -5.83 -1.32
C LEU A 209 -5.29 -7.06 -1.65
N SER A 210 -5.06 -8.16 -0.95
CA SER A 210 -5.82 -9.41 -1.12
C SER A 210 -5.98 -10.19 0.19
N GLY A 211 -6.87 -11.18 0.19
CA GLY A 211 -7.13 -12.14 1.24
C GLY A 211 -6.84 -13.58 0.78
N HIS A 212 -7.80 -14.50 1.04
CA HIS A 212 -7.86 -15.89 0.59
C HIS A 212 -6.83 -16.82 1.23
N ASP A 213 -5.55 -16.51 1.16
CA ASP A 213 -4.56 -17.21 1.95
C ASP A 213 -4.56 -16.67 3.39
N HIS A 214 -4.86 -17.55 4.35
CA HIS A 214 -4.97 -17.17 5.76
C HIS A 214 -3.58 -16.97 6.39
N VAL A 215 -2.84 -16.05 5.79
CA VAL A 215 -1.51 -15.57 6.19
C VAL A 215 -1.46 -14.05 6.03
N TYR A 216 -0.43 -13.44 6.57
CA TYR A 216 -0.02 -12.10 6.16
C TYR A 216 1.27 -12.21 5.34
N GLU A 217 1.27 -11.60 4.16
CA GLU A 217 2.46 -11.51 3.32
C GLU A 217 2.55 -10.14 2.66
N ARG A 218 3.73 -9.53 2.70
CA ARG A 218 4.08 -8.31 1.97
C ARG A 218 5.11 -8.64 0.91
N LEU A 219 4.81 -8.27 -0.34
CA LEU A 219 5.55 -8.67 -1.53
C LEU A 219 5.72 -7.47 -2.47
N MET A 220 6.84 -7.42 -3.18
CA MET A 220 7.11 -6.44 -4.23
C MET A 220 7.27 -7.16 -5.56
N GLU A 221 6.47 -6.78 -6.55
CA GLU A 221 6.60 -7.27 -7.93
C GLU A 221 6.50 -6.10 -8.90
N ASP A 222 7.42 -6.05 -9.86
CA ASP A 222 7.53 -4.96 -10.84
C ASP A 222 7.53 -3.54 -10.20
N GLY A 223 8.03 -3.42 -8.96
CA GLY A 223 8.03 -2.18 -8.20
C GLY A 223 6.63 -1.72 -7.76
N LEU A 224 5.67 -2.62 -7.66
CA LEU A 224 4.36 -2.44 -7.03
C LEU A 224 4.29 -3.31 -5.77
N LEU A 225 3.73 -2.73 -4.71
CA LEU A 225 3.52 -3.43 -3.45
C LEU A 225 2.22 -4.22 -3.49
N TYR A 226 2.31 -5.49 -3.08
CA TYR A 226 1.19 -6.39 -2.84
C TYR A 226 1.18 -6.80 -1.37
N CYS A 227 0.01 -6.83 -0.75
CA CYS A 227 -0.15 -7.35 0.60
C CYS A 227 -1.33 -8.30 0.64
N THR A 228 -1.08 -9.53 1.10
CA THR A 228 -2.11 -10.50 1.44
C THR A 228 -2.38 -10.43 2.93
N ASN A 229 -3.65 -10.40 3.33
CA ASN A 229 -4.09 -10.46 4.72
C ASN A 229 -5.38 -11.27 4.83
N GLY A 230 -5.25 -12.58 5.06
CA GLY A 230 -6.34 -13.51 5.35
C GLY A 230 -6.44 -13.88 6.84
N LEU A 231 -5.90 -13.04 7.74
CA LEU A 231 -5.86 -13.33 9.18
C LEU A 231 -6.98 -12.65 9.97
N GLY A 232 -8.11 -12.31 9.33
CA GLY A 232 -9.21 -11.58 9.96
C GLY A 232 -10.01 -12.33 11.01
N GLY A 233 -9.89 -13.66 11.10
CA GLY A 233 -10.55 -14.41 12.17
C GLY A 233 -11.01 -15.82 11.87
N ARG A 234 -10.96 -16.30 10.62
CA ARG A 234 -11.44 -17.66 10.28
C ARG A 234 -10.48 -18.76 10.71
N SER A 235 -9.24 -18.70 10.26
CA SER A 235 -8.17 -19.67 10.58
C SER A 235 -6.81 -19.09 10.20
N THR A 236 -5.73 -19.82 10.51
CA THR A 236 -4.38 -19.51 10.02
C THR A 236 -3.85 -20.70 9.22
N TYR A 237 -3.09 -20.43 8.15
CA TYR A 237 -2.49 -21.45 7.29
C TYR A 237 -0.97 -21.50 7.44
N ALA A 238 -0.38 -22.63 7.08
CA ALA A 238 1.07 -22.75 6.99
C ALA A 238 1.60 -21.91 5.82
N LEU A 239 2.75 -21.29 6.04
CA LEU A 239 3.52 -20.66 4.99
C LEU A 239 4.35 -21.71 4.24
N LEU A 240 4.29 -21.69 2.91
CA LEU A 240 5.10 -22.51 2.03
C LEU A 240 6.44 -21.80 1.70
N ALA A 241 7.19 -22.31 0.72
CA ALA A 241 8.39 -21.64 0.23
C ALA A 241 8.03 -20.22 -0.28
N PRO A 242 8.86 -19.21 0.01
CA PRO A 242 8.57 -17.85 -0.43
C PRO A 242 8.57 -17.75 -1.96
N VAL A 243 7.53 -17.13 -2.52
CA VAL A 243 7.52 -16.75 -3.92
C VAL A 243 8.53 -15.61 -4.18
N PRO A 244 9.06 -15.45 -5.41
CA PRO A 244 9.87 -14.29 -5.76
C PRO A 244 9.19 -12.98 -5.34
N GLY A 245 9.98 -12.02 -4.84
CA GLY A 245 9.47 -10.74 -4.38
C GLY A 245 8.89 -10.71 -2.96
N SER A 246 8.72 -11.85 -2.28
CA SER A 246 8.26 -11.93 -0.89
C SER A 246 9.26 -11.22 0.05
N LEU A 247 8.78 -10.23 0.82
CA LEU A 247 9.60 -9.38 1.69
C LEU A 247 9.37 -9.65 3.16
N PHE A 248 8.12 -9.96 3.53
CA PHE A 248 7.74 -10.23 4.92
C PHE A 248 6.56 -11.20 4.96
N ARG A 249 6.55 -12.12 5.93
CA ARG A 249 5.50 -13.14 6.09
C ARG A 249 5.21 -13.42 7.55
N TYR A 250 3.91 -13.65 7.87
CA TYR A 250 3.45 -13.94 9.22
C TYR A 250 2.18 -14.78 9.20
N ASN A 251 2.07 -15.73 10.13
CA ASN A 251 0.90 -16.60 10.30
C ASN A 251 0.69 -17.07 11.75
N ALA A 252 1.38 -16.46 12.72
CA ALA A 252 1.37 -16.95 14.09
C ALA A 252 0.09 -16.58 14.86
N ASP A 253 -0.65 -15.54 14.44
CA ASP A 253 -1.90 -15.12 15.06
C ASP A 253 -2.75 -14.31 14.06
N TYR A 254 -4.02 -14.12 14.40
CA TYR A 254 -4.96 -13.27 13.66
C TYR A 254 -4.59 -11.79 13.76
N GLY A 255 -5.04 -10.99 12.79
CA GLY A 255 -4.74 -9.57 12.78
C GLY A 255 -5.45 -8.79 11.67
N ALA A 256 -5.12 -7.50 11.60
CA ALA A 256 -5.65 -6.59 10.62
C ALA A 256 -4.60 -5.55 10.20
N GLN A 257 -4.81 -4.95 9.04
CA GLN A 257 -3.99 -3.84 8.54
C GLN A 257 -4.64 -2.50 8.88
N ARG A 258 -3.84 -1.57 9.42
CA ARG A 258 -4.17 -0.14 9.51
C ARG A 258 -3.42 0.63 8.46
N LEU A 259 -4.13 1.43 7.68
CA LEU A 259 -3.55 2.30 6.69
C LEU A 259 -3.83 3.76 7.05
N ASP A 260 -2.81 4.59 6.94
CA ASP A 260 -2.90 6.03 7.16
C ASP A 260 -2.38 6.74 5.89
N ALA A 261 -3.25 7.53 5.22
CA ALA A 261 -2.96 8.18 3.95
C ALA A 261 -2.93 9.71 4.07
N SER A 262 -1.86 10.32 3.56
CA SER A 262 -1.77 11.77 3.29
C SER A 262 -1.55 11.99 1.78
N ALA A 263 -1.39 13.24 1.35
CA ALA A 263 -1.06 13.52 -0.05
C ALA A 263 0.25 12.86 -0.50
N ASP A 264 1.24 12.79 0.40
CA ASP A 264 2.62 12.39 0.08
C ASP A 264 2.99 11.00 0.60
N THR A 265 2.21 10.44 1.53
CA THR A 265 2.51 9.14 2.16
C THR A 265 1.28 8.26 2.28
N LEU A 266 1.48 6.95 2.09
CA LEU A 266 0.52 5.90 2.43
C LEU A 266 1.24 4.87 3.29
N SER A 267 0.95 4.87 4.60
CA SER A 267 1.56 3.97 5.58
C SER A 267 0.68 2.75 5.80
N LEU A 268 1.26 1.57 5.71
CA LEU A 268 0.64 0.29 6.02
C LEU A 268 1.25 -0.26 7.29
N ARG A 269 0.43 -0.76 8.20
CA ARG A 269 0.87 -1.44 9.43
C ARG A 269 -0.02 -2.64 9.66
N PHE A 270 0.58 -3.81 9.79
CA PHE A 270 -0.12 -5.02 10.20
C PHE A 270 0.06 -5.23 11.70
N PHE A 271 -1.05 -5.40 12.40
CA PHE A 271 -1.07 -5.67 13.84
C PHE A 271 -1.71 -7.02 14.10
N ALA A 272 -1.10 -7.81 14.97
CA ALA A 272 -1.77 -8.97 15.55
C ALA A 272 -2.95 -8.51 16.43
N ARG A 273 -3.96 -9.39 16.63
CA ARG A 273 -5.15 -9.07 17.46
C ARG A 273 -4.82 -8.64 18.89
N THR A 274 -3.63 -8.96 19.39
CA THR A 274 -3.12 -8.52 20.70
C THR A 274 -2.70 -7.05 20.73
N GLY A 275 -2.67 -6.37 19.58
CA GLY A 275 -2.17 -5.00 19.43
C GLY A 275 -0.67 -4.92 19.09
N ALA A 276 0.04 -6.04 19.00
CA ALA A 276 1.45 -6.05 18.64
C ALA A 276 1.63 -5.64 17.17
N LEU A 277 2.49 -4.65 16.91
CA LEU A 277 2.91 -4.28 15.55
C LEU A 277 3.84 -5.38 15.01
N ILE A 278 3.45 -5.99 13.91
CA ILE A 278 4.16 -7.11 13.27
C ILE A 278 4.97 -6.65 12.07
N ASP A 279 4.36 -5.82 11.21
CA ASP A 279 5.01 -5.27 10.01
C ASP A 279 4.57 -3.83 9.76
N ALA A 280 5.47 -3.03 9.18
CA ALA A 280 5.19 -1.65 8.80
C ALA A 280 5.95 -1.27 7.53
N PHE A 281 5.25 -0.58 6.64
CA PHE A 281 5.82 -0.04 5.41
C PHE A 281 5.17 1.31 5.07
N THR A 282 5.90 2.20 4.39
CA THR A 282 5.37 3.48 3.95
C THR A 282 5.73 3.74 2.50
N LEU A 283 4.70 3.85 1.66
CA LEU A 283 4.82 4.37 0.30
C LEU A 283 4.97 5.89 0.36
N ARG A 284 5.86 6.44 -0.45
CA ARG A 284 6.10 7.88 -0.54
C ARG A 284 6.07 8.32 -2.00
N LYS A 285 5.45 9.47 -2.26
CA LYS A 285 5.37 10.02 -3.63
C LYS A 285 6.72 10.51 -4.17
N ASP A 286 7.59 10.94 -3.28
CA ASP A 286 8.92 11.45 -3.57
C ASP A 286 9.99 10.35 -3.69
N LEU A 287 9.65 9.07 -3.37
CA LEU A 287 10.61 7.97 -3.39
C LEU A 287 10.20 6.86 -4.37
N SER A 288 11.19 6.32 -5.06
CA SER A 288 11.04 5.03 -5.75
C SER A 288 10.77 3.91 -4.75
N LEU A 289 9.95 2.94 -5.12
CA LEU A 289 9.68 1.74 -4.29
C LEU A 289 10.85 0.74 -4.26
N VAL A 290 11.86 0.99 -5.10
CA VAL A 290 13.09 0.19 -5.15
C VAL A 290 14.30 1.10 -4.96
N PRO A 291 15.40 0.61 -4.38
CA PRO A 291 16.63 1.38 -4.29
C PRO A 291 17.05 1.86 -5.68
N THR A 292 17.33 3.14 -5.81
CA THR A 292 17.60 3.76 -7.11
C THR A 292 18.88 4.57 -7.04
N LEU A 293 19.79 4.35 -8.00
CA LEU A 293 20.89 5.27 -8.30
C LEU A 293 20.36 6.38 -9.21
N GLU A 294 20.31 7.61 -8.71
CA GLU A 294 19.67 8.75 -9.37
C GLU A 294 20.65 9.46 -10.30
N SER A 295 21.84 9.77 -9.81
CA SER A 295 22.83 10.50 -10.57
C SER A 295 24.25 10.36 -10.02
N VAL A 296 25.22 10.63 -10.90
CA VAL A 296 26.59 10.95 -10.56
C VAL A 296 27.00 12.24 -11.27
N ALA A 297 27.46 13.24 -10.53
CA ALA A 297 27.78 14.55 -11.08
C ALA A 297 29.01 15.17 -10.39
N PRO A 298 29.97 15.71 -11.16
CA PRO A 298 30.04 15.71 -12.62
C PRO A 298 30.36 14.32 -13.22
N THR A 299 29.96 14.10 -14.47
CA THR A 299 30.43 12.99 -15.28
C THR A 299 30.84 13.55 -16.64
N PRO A 300 32.07 13.32 -17.11
CA PRO A 300 33.15 12.53 -16.50
C PRO A 300 33.62 13.06 -15.13
N VAL A 301 34.10 12.14 -14.29
CA VAL A 301 34.66 12.47 -12.95
C VAL A 301 36.13 12.85 -13.12
N LEU A 302 36.48 14.11 -12.81
CA LEU A 302 37.87 14.59 -12.87
C LEU A 302 38.59 14.31 -11.55
N GLU A 303 38.05 14.74 -10.43
CA GLU A 303 38.63 14.53 -9.09
C GLU A 303 37.58 13.97 -8.14
N THR A 304 36.43 14.62 -8.06
CA THR A 304 35.33 14.25 -7.18
C THR A 304 34.01 14.30 -7.92
N ALA A 305 33.08 13.45 -7.51
CA ALA A 305 31.68 13.49 -7.96
C ALA A 305 30.73 13.28 -6.79
N ARG A 306 29.55 13.85 -6.88
CA ARG A 306 28.44 13.59 -5.96
C ARG A 306 27.57 12.48 -6.55
N ILE A 307 27.35 11.44 -5.78
CA ILE A 307 26.45 10.34 -6.13
C ILE A 307 25.18 10.57 -5.34
N SER A 308 24.04 10.67 -6.04
CA SER A 308 22.71 10.75 -5.43
C SER A 308 21.99 9.42 -5.63
N PHE A 309 21.32 8.95 -4.60
CA PHE A 309 20.55 7.72 -4.61
C PHE A 309 19.41 7.77 -3.58
N SER A 310 18.40 6.92 -3.75
CA SER A 310 17.30 6.78 -2.81
C SER A 310 17.13 5.34 -2.37
N VAL A 311 16.67 5.16 -1.12
CA VAL A 311 16.30 3.87 -0.56
C VAL A 311 14.86 3.93 -0.02
N PRO A 312 14.00 2.95 -0.35
CA PRO A 312 12.58 2.97 0.03
C PRO A 312 12.38 2.73 1.52
N ASP A 313 13.24 1.92 2.13
CA ASP A 313 13.15 1.48 3.51
C ASP A 313 14.46 1.66 4.27
N ARG A 314 14.35 1.70 5.61
CA ARG A 314 15.53 1.60 6.47
C ARG A 314 16.15 0.21 6.36
N GLY A 315 17.42 0.12 6.02
CA GLY A 315 18.12 -1.16 5.90
C GLY A 315 19.60 -1.02 5.62
N ALA A 316 20.28 -2.16 5.55
CA ALA A 316 21.69 -2.24 5.15
C ALA A 316 21.83 -1.80 3.68
N VAL A 317 22.72 -0.86 3.44
CA VAL A 317 23.00 -0.29 2.12
C VAL A 317 24.48 -0.33 1.84
N GLN A 318 24.84 -0.84 0.66
CA GLN A 318 26.21 -0.79 0.14
C GLN A 318 26.23 0.01 -1.16
N LEU A 319 27.21 0.92 -1.28
CA LEU A 319 27.50 1.62 -2.53
C LEU A 319 28.95 1.31 -2.94
N ARG A 320 29.12 0.71 -4.11
CA ARG A 320 30.41 0.20 -4.60
C ARG A 320 30.74 0.77 -5.96
N VAL A 321 32.04 0.88 -6.27
CA VAL A 321 32.56 1.17 -7.60
C VAL A 321 33.14 -0.11 -8.16
N LEU A 322 32.71 -0.49 -9.35
CA LEU A 322 33.16 -1.69 -10.06
C LEU A 322 33.91 -1.28 -11.33
N ASP A 323 34.91 -2.03 -11.71
CA ASP A 323 35.56 -1.92 -13.03
C ASP A 323 34.75 -2.59 -14.14
N VAL A 324 35.21 -2.55 -15.37
CA VAL A 324 34.57 -3.15 -16.54
C VAL A 324 34.48 -4.69 -16.48
N ALA A 325 35.29 -5.32 -15.61
CA ALA A 325 35.22 -6.77 -15.35
C ALA A 325 34.28 -7.12 -14.17
N GLY A 326 33.62 -6.12 -13.60
CA GLY A 326 32.71 -6.29 -12.46
C GLY A 326 33.41 -6.46 -11.11
N ARG A 327 34.72 -6.23 -11.02
CA ARG A 327 35.47 -6.31 -9.76
C ARG A 327 35.29 -5.03 -8.97
N GLU A 328 35.07 -5.17 -7.65
CA GLU A 328 35.01 -4.02 -6.73
C GLU A 328 36.38 -3.35 -6.63
N VAL A 329 36.45 -2.07 -7.00
CA VAL A 329 37.64 -1.24 -6.94
C VAL A 329 37.57 -0.18 -5.84
N ALA A 330 36.37 0.13 -5.35
CA ALA A 330 36.16 0.98 -4.18
C ALA A 330 34.81 0.68 -3.54
N ARG A 331 34.76 0.80 -2.20
CA ARG A 331 33.53 0.76 -1.41
C ARG A 331 33.29 2.13 -0.79
N LEU A 332 32.17 2.76 -1.14
CA LEU A 332 31.86 4.13 -0.75
C LEU A 332 30.94 4.20 0.46
N LEU A 333 30.15 3.12 0.68
CA LEU A 333 29.21 3.00 1.76
C LEU A 333 28.97 1.51 2.09
N ASP A 334 28.87 1.21 3.41
CA ASP A 334 28.46 -0.10 3.93
C ASP A 334 27.89 0.09 5.34
N GLU A 335 26.68 0.65 5.41
CA GLU A 335 26.01 0.96 6.68
C GLU A 335 24.49 0.97 6.53
N PRO A 336 23.73 0.81 7.61
CA PRO A 336 22.27 0.97 7.56
C PRO A 336 21.91 2.45 7.37
N LEU A 337 21.02 2.72 6.38
CA LEU A 337 20.45 4.04 6.12
C LEU A 337 18.96 4.07 6.41
N PRO A 338 18.39 5.23 6.80
CA PRO A 338 16.94 5.43 6.82
C PRO A 338 16.39 5.49 5.39
N ALA A 339 15.08 5.28 5.23
CA ALA A 339 14.38 5.58 3.98
C ALA A 339 14.56 7.05 3.60
N GLY A 340 14.80 7.34 2.31
CA GLY A 340 14.98 8.71 1.83
C GLY A 340 15.98 8.83 0.71
N HIS A 341 16.18 10.10 0.29
CA HIS A 341 17.25 10.48 -0.62
C HIS A 341 18.56 10.68 0.13
N HIS A 342 19.63 10.16 -0.45
CA HIS A 342 20.98 10.20 0.12
C HIS A 342 21.98 10.73 -0.89
N GLN A 343 23.08 11.30 -0.39
CA GLN A 343 24.19 11.75 -1.21
C GLN A 343 25.51 11.28 -0.61
N ARG A 344 26.43 10.86 -1.49
CA ARG A 344 27.83 10.56 -1.12
C ARG A 344 28.76 11.32 -2.03
N LEU A 345 29.78 11.93 -1.45
CA LEU A 345 30.90 12.47 -2.18
C LEU A 345 31.86 11.32 -2.47
N TRP A 346 32.24 11.16 -3.71
CA TRP A 346 33.20 10.18 -4.19
C TRP A 346 34.41 10.90 -4.76
N SER A 347 35.62 10.56 -4.28
CA SER A 347 36.87 10.94 -4.90
C SER A 347 37.36 9.77 -5.75
N ARG A 348 37.75 10.03 -6.99
CA ARG A 348 38.35 9.00 -7.84
C ARG A 348 39.65 8.44 -7.30
N ALA A 349 40.35 9.18 -6.39
CA ALA A 349 41.63 8.82 -5.76
C ALA A 349 42.64 8.25 -6.76
N ALA A 350 43.03 6.98 -6.60
CA ALA A 350 44.03 6.31 -7.45
C ALA A 350 43.43 5.56 -8.66
N LEU A 351 42.14 5.78 -8.98
CA LEU A 351 41.54 5.14 -10.14
C LEU A 351 42.10 5.71 -11.44
N LEU A 352 42.42 4.83 -12.37
CA LEU A 352 42.92 5.21 -13.71
C LEU A 352 41.75 5.74 -14.57
N PRO A 353 42.04 6.60 -15.54
CA PRO A 353 41.01 6.99 -16.53
C PRO A 353 40.34 5.78 -17.16
N GLY A 354 39.01 5.78 -17.22
CA GLY A 354 38.28 4.65 -17.76
C GLY A 354 36.78 4.65 -17.44
N THR A 355 36.09 3.59 -17.85
CA THR A 355 34.67 3.36 -17.54
C THR A 355 34.56 2.55 -16.24
N TYR A 356 33.68 3.02 -15.36
CA TYR A 356 33.36 2.37 -14.09
C TYR A 356 31.85 2.26 -13.92
N PHE A 357 31.43 1.40 -13.01
CA PHE A 357 30.04 1.19 -12.66
C PHE A 357 29.84 1.43 -11.18
N LEU A 358 28.89 2.28 -10.85
CA LEU A 358 28.41 2.42 -9.48
C LEU A 358 27.32 1.38 -9.26
N GLN A 359 27.40 0.61 -8.18
CA GLN A 359 26.39 -0.36 -7.79
C GLN A 359 25.87 -0.05 -6.39
N LEU A 360 24.58 0.20 -6.30
CA LEU A 360 23.87 0.31 -5.02
C LEU A 360 23.26 -1.05 -4.68
N ARG A 361 23.53 -1.59 -3.50
CA ARG A 361 22.89 -2.82 -2.99
C ARG A 361 22.06 -2.51 -1.76
N SER A 362 20.82 -2.97 -1.77
CA SER A 362 19.92 -2.91 -0.60
C SER A 362 18.93 -4.07 -0.71
N GLY A 363 18.99 -4.99 0.26
CA GLY A 363 18.25 -6.25 0.19
C GLY A 363 18.64 -7.07 -1.05
N SER A 364 17.66 -7.51 -1.83
CA SER A 364 17.84 -8.24 -3.09
C SER A 364 18.15 -7.33 -4.29
N TYR A 365 18.04 -6.03 -4.17
CA TYR A 365 18.23 -5.08 -5.27
C TYR A 365 19.68 -4.66 -5.42
N ALA A 366 20.13 -4.54 -6.68
CA ALA A 366 21.48 -4.11 -7.00
C ALA A 366 21.53 -3.26 -8.28
N PRO A 367 20.84 -2.08 -8.32
CA PRO A 367 20.90 -1.20 -9.48
C PRO A 367 22.32 -0.71 -9.78
N VAL A 368 22.61 -0.53 -11.06
CA VAL A 368 23.93 -0.13 -11.56
C VAL A 368 23.83 1.12 -12.42
N LEU A 369 24.72 2.08 -12.22
CA LEU A 369 24.86 3.29 -13.03
C LEU A 369 26.27 3.35 -13.62
N ARG A 370 26.39 3.53 -14.94
CA ARG A 370 27.68 3.72 -15.61
C ARG A 370 28.19 5.14 -15.38
N THR A 371 29.49 5.27 -15.16
CA THR A 371 30.21 6.56 -15.09
C THR A 371 31.56 6.47 -15.79
N VAL A 372 32.19 7.63 -16.07
CA VAL A 372 33.51 7.74 -16.68
C VAL A 372 34.40 8.56 -15.76
N VAL A 373 35.62 8.08 -15.54
CA VAL A 373 36.72 8.78 -14.85
C VAL A 373 37.71 9.25 -15.88
N LEU A 374 38.18 10.51 -15.80
CA LEU A 374 39.21 11.09 -16.68
C LEU A 374 40.48 11.38 -15.89
#